data_b0789eca5cfd5881e2d5317b27957b54
#
_entry.id   b0789eca5cfd5881e2d5317b27957b54
#
_cell.length_a   1.000
_cell.length_b   1.000
_cell.length_c   1.000
_cell.angle_alpha   90.00
_cell.angle_beta   90.00
_cell.angle_gamma   90.00
#
_symmetry.space_group_name_H-M   'P 1'
#
loop_
_entity.id
_entity.type
_entity.pdbx_description
1 polymer ?
#
loop_
_entity_poly.entity_id
_entity_poly.type
_entity_poly.pdbx_seq_one_letter_code
_entity_poly.pdbx_strand_id
1 'polypeptide(L)'
;MTLQQLHYAITIAEAGSLNKAAEALYISQPSLTSAMQELEKELGISIFVRSGRGVSLTQDGSEFLLYAREVYGQYETLLDKYGKSGKRKKKFGVSTQHYSFAVKAFVELVQQFDTLKYEFAIRE
;
A
#
# COMPACT_ATOMS: atom_id res chain seq x y z
N MET A 1 8.99 8.02 -5.80
CA MET A 1 8.12 7.24 -4.88
C MET A 1 8.54 5.78 -4.92
N THR A 2 8.65 5.18 -3.76
CA THR A 2 9.11 3.81 -3.66
C THR A 2 8.08 2.95 -2.94
N LEU A 3 8.20 1.63 -3.12
CA LEU A 3 7.34 0.70 -2.39
C LEU A 3 7.53 0.84 -0.90
N GLN A 4 8.75 1.12 -0.47
CA GLN A 4 9.03 1.34 0.93
C GLN A 4 8.25 2.53 1.46
N GLN A 5 8.20 3.61 0.70
CA GLN A 5 7.43 4.79 1.11
C GLN A 5 5.94 4.49 1.18
N LEU A 6 5.44 3.67 0.25
CA LEU A 6 4.04 3.25 0.32
C LEU A 6 3.78 2.44 1.58
N HIS A 7 4.69 1.53 1.89
CA HIS A 7 4.56 0.72 3.09
C HIS A 7 4.57 1.59 4.34
N TYR A 8 5.45 2.58 4.38
CA TYR A 8 5.52 3.51 5.49
C TYR A 8 4.20 4.27 5.66
N ALA A 9 3.67 4.79 4.56
CA ALA A 9 2.44 5.56 4.63
C ALA A 9 1.27 4.70 5.12
N ILE A 10 1.19 3.48 4.63
CA ILE A 10 0.13 2.55 5.06
C ILE A 10 0.28 2.25 6.54
N THR A 11 1.50 2.01 7.00
CA THR A 11 1.74 1.69 8.40
C THR A 11 1.38 2.86 9.31
N ILE A 12 1.71 4.08 8.91
CA ILE A 12 1.35 5.25 9.69
C ILE A 12 -0.15 5.37 9.82
N ALA A 13 -0.86 5.17 8.72
CA ALA A 13 -2.31 5.27 8.73
C ALA A 13 -2.93 4.24 9.65
N GLU A 14 -2.39 3.03 9.64
CA GLU A 14 -2.92 1.96 10.48
C GLU A 14 -2.59 2.16 11.96
N ALA A 15 -1.39 2.65 12.22
CA ALA A 15 -0.97 2.84 13.61
C ALA A 15 -1.59 4.08 14.25
N GLY A 16 -1.91 5.07 13.44
CA GLY A 16 -2.50 6.31 13.93
C GLY A 16 -1.50 7.21 14.64
N SER A 17 -0.23 6.87 14.62
CA SER A 17 0.80 7.62 15.32
C SER A 17 2.14 7.36 14.65
N LEU A 18 2.94 8.42 14.51
CA LEU A 18 4.27 8.28 13.94
C LEU A 18 5.18 7.42 14.81
N ASN A 19 5.06 7.58 16.14
CA ASN A 19 5.88 6.78 17.03
C ASN A 19 5.57 5.30 16.93
N LYS A 20 4.29 4.96 16.93
CA LYS A 20 3.91 3.57 16.84
C LYS A 20 4.29 2.97 15.50
N ALA A 21 4.12 3.75 14.44
CA ALA A 21 4.51 3.28 13.12
C ALA A 21 6.00 3.04 13.03
N ALA A 22 6.79 3.96 13.59
CA ALA A 22 8.23 3.82 13.57
C ALA A 22 8.66 2.57 14.33
N GLU A 23 8.03 2.31 15.46
CA GLU A 23 8.31 1.09 16.22
C GLU A 23 7.99 -0.15 15.40
N ALA A 24 6.84 -0.16 14.75
CA ALA A 24 6.44 -1.31 13.94
C ALA A 24 7.38 -1.52 12.77
N LEU A 25 7.95 -0.45 12.25
CA LEU A 25 8.84 -0.51 11.11
C LEU A 25 10.31 -0.68 11.49
N TYR A 26 10.61 -0.63 12.78
CA TYR A 26 11.98 -0.75 13.29
C TYR A 26 12.89 0.34 12.74
N ILE A 27 12.36 1.55 12.65
CA ILE A 27 13.15 2.71 12.23
C ILE A 27 12.91 3.85 13.22
N SER A 28 13.75 4.87 13.12
CA SER A 28 13.57 6.02 13.97
C SER A 28 12.42 6.88 13.46
N GLN A 29 11.78 7.59 14.37
CA GLN A 29 10.70 8.47 13.98
C GLN A 29 11.15 9.59 13.05
N PRO A 30 12.32 10.23 13.27
CA PRO A 30 12.79 11.22 12.31
C PRO A 30 13.00 10.66 10.90
N SER A 31 13.49 9.44 10.80
CA SER A 31 13.64 8.80 9.49
C SER A 31 12.30 8.61 8.80
N LEU A 32 11.31 8.16 9.56
CA LEU A 32 9.98 7.98 9.01
C LEU A 32 9.38 9.31 8.58
N THR A 33 9.52 10.32 9.42
CA THR A 33 9.01 11.65 9.10
C THR A 33 9.66 12.18 7.83
N SER A 34 10.95 12.02 7.72
CA SER A 34 11.70 12.49 6.55
C SER A 34 11.23 11.80 5.29
N ALA A 35 11.03 10.50 5.35
CA ALA A 35 10.55 9.74 4.20
C ALA A 35 9.17 10.20 3.76
N MET A 36 8.31 10.52 4.72
CA MET A 36 6.97 10.99 4.39
C MET A 36 7.00 12.39 3.81
N GLN A 37 7.85 13.25 4.33
CA GLN A 37 7.98 14.58 3.79
C GLN A 37 8.46 14.55 2.35
N GLU A 38 9.39 13.67 2.05
CA GLU A 38 9.86 13.51 0.68
C GLU A 38 8.73 13.03 -0.23
N LEU A 39 7.96 12.08 0.25
CA LEU A 39 6.85 11.56 -0.53
C LEU A 39 5.80 12.63 -0.80
N GLU A 40 5.43 13.36 0.24
CA GLU A 40 4.44 14.43 0.10
C GLU A 40 4.93 15.51 -0.85
N LYS A 41 6.21 15.82 -0.77
CA LYS A 41 6.78 16.82 -1.65
C LYS A 41 6.75 16.36 -3.10
N GLU A 42 7.08 15.11 -3.33
CA GLU A 42 7.05 14.55 -4.68
C GLU A 42 5.65 14.57 -5.26
N LEU A 43 4.66 14.22 -4.44
CA LEU A 43 3.29 14.13 -4.89
C LEU A 43 2.58 15.46 -4.92
N GLY A 44 3.10 16.45 -4.21
CA GLY A 44 2.47 17.76 -4.16
C GLY A 44 1.21 17.80 -3.32
N ILE A 45 1.07 16.87 -2.39
CA ILE A 45 -0.09 16.82 -1.50
C ILE A 45 0.37 16.55 -0.07
N SER A 46 -0.49 16.87 0.89
CA SER A 46 -0.29 16.46 2.26
C SER A 46 -1.10 15.20 2.49
N ILE A 47 -0.45 14.16 2.94
CA ILE A 47 -1.14 12.90 3.20
C ILE A 47 -1.67 12.87 4.64
N PHE A 48 -0.87 13.40 5.56
CA PHE A 48 -1.18 13.30 6.98
C PHE A 48 -1.30 14.66 7.64
N VAL A 49 -2.16 14.71 8.66
CA VAL A 49 -2.28 15.86 9.54
C VAL A 49 -1.89 15.41 10.93
N ARG A 50 -0.96 16.13 11.55
CA ARG A 50 -0.57 15.84 12.92
C ARG A 50 -1.42 16.62 13.87
N SER A 51 -1.75 15.99 14.98
CA SER A 51 -2.48 16.65 16.05
C SER A 51 -1.97 16.11 17.37
N GLY A 52 -2.44 16.70 18.48
CA GLY A 52 -2.04 16.21 19.78
C GLY A 52 -2.46 14.78 20.06
N ARG A 53 -3.38 14.27 19.27
CA ARG A 53 -3.87 12.90 19.46
C ARG A 53 -3.22 11.90 18.51
N GLY A 54 -2.34 12.37 17.65
CA GLY A 54 -1.67 11.49 16.73
C GLY A 54 -1.75 12.01 15.32
N VAL A 55 -1.99 11.11 14.38
CA VAL A 55 -1.96 11.42 12.97
C VAL A 55 -3.27 11.01 12.35
N SER A 56 -3.83 11.89 11.52
CA SER A 56 -5.01 11.54 10.74
C SER A 56 -4.72 11.85 9.28
N LEU A 57 -5.62 11.39 8.42
CA LEU A 57 -5.44 11.57 6.98
C LEU A 57 -6.13 12.82 6.49
N THR A 58 -5.50 13.47 5.52
CA THR A 58 -6.20 14.49 4.76
C THR A 58 -7.12 13.79 3.76
N GLN A 59 -7.94 14.56 3.07
CA GLN A 59 -8.77 13.99 2.02
C GLN A 59 -7.89 13.42 0.91
N ASP A 60 -6.88 14.18 0.50
CA ASP A 60 -5.93 13.70 -0.49
C ASP A 60 -5.22 12.45 -0.01
N GLY A 61 -4.89 12.41 1.27
CA GLY A 61 -4.23 11.25 1.85
C GLY A 61 -5.10 10.01 1.83
N SER A 62 -6.39 10.17 2.12
CA SER A 62 -7.31 9.05 2.06
C SER A 62 -7.37 8.46 0.66
N GLU A 63 -7.46 9.33 -0.32
CA GLU A 63 -7.51 8.90 -1.70
C GLU A 63 -6.20 8.24 -2.10
N PHE A 64 -5.09 8.86 -1.74
CA PHE A 64 -3.77 8.31 -2.03
C PHE A 64 -3.63 6.90 -1.45
N LEU A 65 -4.10 6.71 -0.22
CA LEU A 65 -3.93 5.43 0.44
C LEU A 65 -4.76 4.32 -0.19
N LEU A 66 -5.89 4.67 -0.79
CA LEU A 66 -6.64 3.67 -1.53
C LEU A 66 -5.77 3.04 -2.61
N TYR A 67 -5.12 3.88 -3.39
CA TYR A 67 -4.26 3.40 -4.46
C TYR A 67 -2.99 2.77 -3.92
N ALA A 68 -2.43 3.35 -2.87
CA ALA A 68 -1.21 2.82 -2.29
C ALA A 68 -1.41 1.39 -1.78
N ARG A 69 -2.56 1.13 -1.17
CA ARG A 69 -2.86 -0.21 -0.68
C ARG A 69 -2.99 -1.21 -1.81
N GLU A 70 -3.57 -0.79 -2.92
CA GLU A 70 -3.69 -1.66 -4.08
C GLU A 70 -2.32 -2.02 -4.64
N VAL A 71 -1.48 -1.01 -4.81
CA VAL A 71 -0.14 -1.24 -5.35
C VAL A 71 0.66 -2.14 -4.42
N TYR A 72 0.66 -1.80 -3.14
CA TYR A 72 1.45 -2.57 -2.18
C TYR A 72 0.90 -3.99 -2.02
N GLY A 73 -0.42 -4.13 -2.10
CA GLY A 73 -1.04 -5.45 -2.06
C GLY A 73 -0.61 -6.33 -3.22
N GLN A 74 -0.50 -5.75 -4.41
CA GLN A 74 -0.02 -6.49 -5.55
C GLN A 74 1.45 -6.89 -5.39
N TYR A 75 2.23 -6.01 -4.81
CA TYR A 75 3.62 -6.31 -4.52
C TYR A 75 3.72 -7.49 -3.56
N GLU A 76 2.88 -7.51 -2.54
CA GLU A 76 2.88 -8.62 -1.59
C GLU A 76 2.45 -9.92 -2.25
N THR A 77 1.48 -9.85 -3.13
CA THR A 77 1.04 -11.01 -3.89
C THR A 77 2.18 -11.56 -4.75
N LEU A 78 2.91 -10.65 -5.36
CA LEU A 78 4.06 -11.04 -6.18
C LEU A 78 5.11 -11.74 -5.33
N LEU A 79 5.40 -11.21 -4.15
CA LEU A 79 6.34 -11.84 -3.25
C LEU A 79 5.87 -13.22 -2.80
N ASP A 80 4.60 -13.36 -2.53
CA ASP A 80 4.05 -14.64 -2.11
C ASP A 80 4.18 -15.68 -3.22
N LYS A 81 3.97 -15.26 -4.44
CA LYS A 81 3.99 -16.17 -5.56
C LYS A 81 5.41 -16.60 -5.93
N TYR A 82 6.35 -15.68 -5.89
CA TYR A 82 7.71 -15.92 -6.33
C TYR A 82 8.73 -15.80 -5.21
N GLY A 83 8.26 -15.76 -3.98
CA GLY A 83 9.15 -15.64 -2.84
C GLY A 83 9.97 -16.90 -2.66
N LYS A 84 11.02 -16.78 -1.88
CA LYS A 84 12.02 -17.80 -1.77
C LYS A 84 11.60 -19.03 -1.03
N SER A 85 10.65 -18.91 -0.19
CA SER A 85 10.44 -19.93 0.81
C SER A 85 9.47 -20.99 0.32
N GLY A 86 9.80 -22.23 0.55
CA GLY A 86 8.88 -23.30 0.27
C GLY A 86 7.62 -23.23 1.10
N LYS A 87 7.70 -22.60 2.23
CA LYS A 87 6.53 -22.34 3.05
C LYS A 87 5.51 -21.51 2.34
N ARG A 88 5.99 -20.59 1.54
CA ARG A 88 5.08 -19.73 0.80
C ARG A 88 4.29 -20.52 -0.21
N LYS A 89 4.87 -21.54 -0.75
CA LYS A 89 4.15 -22.38 -1.67
C LYS A 89 2.98 -23.06 -1.01
N LYS A 90 3.18 -23.55 0.20
CA LYS A 90 2.10 -24.14 0.93
C LYS A 90 1.02 -23.15 1.23
N LYS A 91 1.45 -22.01 1.72
CA LYS A 91 0.55 -20.94 2.01
C LYS A 91 -0.21 -20.53 0.79
N PHE A 92 0.51 -20.44 -0.30
CA PHE A 92 -0.09 -20.07 -1.56
C PHE A 92 -1.15 -21.07 -1.98
N GLY A 93 -0.88 -22.33 -1.80
CA GLY A 93 -1.86 -23.35 -2.13
C GLY A 93 -3.16 -23.17 -1.39
N VAL A 94 -3.07 -22.87 -0.10
CA VAL A 94 -4.25 -22.62 0.70
C VAL A 94 -4.94 -21.36 0.27
N SER A 95 -4.17 -20.35 -0.07
CA SER A 95 -4.70 -19.04 -0.43
C SER A 95 -5.12 -18.94 -1.87
N THR A 96 -4.90 -19.95 -2.66
CA THR A 96 -5.13 -19.87 -4.08
C THR A 96 -6.54 -19.41 -4.41
N GLN A 97 -7.51 -19.92 -3.71
CA GLN A 97 -8.87 -19.51 -3.97
C GLN A 97 -9.08 -18.03 -3.71
N HIS A 98 -8.55 -17.57 -2.57
CA HIS A 98 -8.64 -16.15 -2.26
C HIS A 98 -7.91 -15.33 -3.29
N TYR A 99 -6.74 -15.81 -3.66
CA TYR A 99 -5.93 -15.11 -4.63
C TYR A 99 -6.67 -15.00 -5.96
N SER A 100 -7.20 -16.10 -6.44
CA SER A 100 -7.92 -16.12 -7.70
C SER A 100 -9.13 -15.20 -7.66
N PHE A 101 -9.85 -15.25 -6.55
CA PHE A 101 -11.01 -14.41 -6.39
C PHE A 101 -10.62 -12.94 -6.36
N ALA A 102 -9.59 -12.61 -5.61
CA ALA A 102 -9.14 -11.24 -5.51
C ALA A 102 -8.61 -10.71 -6.84
N VAL A 103 -7.88 -11.53 -7.56
CA VAL A 103 -7.37 -11.13 -8.86
C VAL A 103 -8.51 -10.91 -9.83
N LYS A 104 -9.49 -11.78 -9.80
CA LYS A 104 -10.64 -11.63 -10.67
C LYS A 104 -11.37 -10.33 -10.38
N ALA A 105 -11.59 -10.05 -9.10
CA ALA A 105 -12.25 -8.82 -8.72
C ALA A 105 -11.43 -7.60 -9.15
N PHE A 106 -10.13 -7.69 -9.00
CA PHE A 106 -9.25 -6.61 -9.40
C PHE A 106 -9.29 -6.41 -10.91
N VAL A 107 -9.27 -7.49 -11.66
CA VAL A 107 -9.33 -7.41 -13.11
C VAL A 107 -10.65 -6.79 -13.55
N GLU A 108 -11.74 -7.16 -12.91
CA GLU A 108 -13.02 -6.57 -13.23
C GLU A 108 -13.02 -5.07 -12.98
N LEU A 109 -12.43 -4.66 -11.87
CA LEU A 109 -12.31 -3.25 -11.56
C LEU A 109 -11.50 -2.53 -12.61
N VAL A 110 -10.37 -3.12 -12.98
CA VAL A 110 -9.51 -2.54 -13.99
C VAL A 110 -10.22 -2.43 -15.31
N GLN A 111 -10.99 -3.43 -15.67
CA GLN A 111 -11.74 -3.40 -16.92
C GLN A 111 -12.78 -2.31 -16.94
N GLN A 112 -13.38 -2.03 -15.80
CA GLN A 112 -14.30 -0.90 -15.71
C GLN A 112 -13.59 0.41 -16.01
N PHE A 113 -12.40 0.57 -15.48
CA PHE A 113 -11.60 1.76 -15.75
C PHE A 113 -11.20 1.82 -17.21
N ASP A 114 -10.85 0.71 -17.79
CA ASP A 114 -10.53 0.64 -19.21
C ASP A 114 -11.66 1.18 -20.05
N THR A 115 -12.84 0.72 -19.74
CA THR A 115 -14.01 1.14 -20.46
C THR A 115 -14.18 2.65 -20.37
N LEU A 116 -13.78 3.21 -19.26
CA LEU A 116 -13.94 4.63 -19.05
C LEU A 116 -12.83 5.45 -19.69
N LYS A 117 -11.61 4.97 -19.64
CA LYS A 117 -10.51 5.83 -19.95
C LYS A 117 -9.32 5.25 -20.64
N TYR A 118 -8.92 4.04 -20.34
CA TYR A 118 -7.64 3.55 -20.80
C TYR A 118 -7.53 2.06 -20.71
N GLU A 119 -6.42 1.59 -21.23
CA GLU A 119 -6.10 0.19 -21.24
C GLU A 119 -5.26 -0.15 -20.05
N PHE A 120 -5.53 -1.27 -19.44
CA PHE A 120 -4.71 -1.75 -18.36
C PHE A 120 -3.99 -3.00 -18.79
N ALA A 121 -2.76 -3.11 -18.34
CA ALA A 121 -1.97 -4.28 -18.68
C ALA A 121 -2.45 -5.50 -17.95
N ILE A 122 -3.20 -5.33 -16.90
CA ILE A 122 -3.58 -6.43 -16.07
C ILE A 122 -4.93 -6.98 -16.45
N ARG A 123 -4.96 -7.59 -17.53
CA ARG A 123 -6.16 -8.28 -17.94
C ARG A 123 -5.85 -9.71 -18.12
N GLU A 124 -6.80 -10.49 -17.98
CA GLU A 124 -6.56 -11.90 -18.18
C GLU A 124 -6.57 -12.31 -19.59
#